data_275fc7a29df1adc8c97548e5f0018112
#
_entry.id   275fc7a29df1adc8c97548e5f0018112
#
_cell.length_a   1.000
_cell.length_b   1.000
_cell.length_c   1.000
_cell.angle_alpha   90.00
_cell.angle_beta   90.00
_cell.angle_gamma   90.00
#
_symmetry.space_group_name_H-M   'P 1'
#
loop_
_entity.id
_entity.type
_entity.pdbx_description
1 polymer ?
#
loop_
_entity_poly.entity_id
_entity_poly.type
_entity_poly.pdbx_seq_one_letter_code
_entity_poly.pdbx_strand_id
1 'polypeptide(L)'
;MDNSFLHRKKLLLVDDEPDLLKMVSDILSDAGFETVLTAATVKEAIITAEKEKPDLMVLDVMLPDGDGFSLMKQLRTFTNVP
;
A
#
# COMPACT_ATOMS: atom_id res chain seq x y z
N MET A 1 9.90 23.55 -3.22
CA MET A 1 10.07 22.63 -2.10
C MET A 1 10.56 21.29 -2.62
N ASP A 2 11.58 20.76 -1.99
CA ASP A 2 12.12 19.44 -2.36
C ASP A 2 11.30 18.33 -1.73
N ASN A 3 10.76 17.42 -2.55
CA ASN A 3 9.96 16.30 -2.09
C ASN A 3 10.72 14.97 -2.07
N SER A 4 12.08 15.05 -2.15
CA SER A 4 12.87 13.83 -2.22
C SER A 4 12.70 12.91 -1.01
N PHE A 5 12.39 13.47 0.16
CA PHE A 5 12.14 12.66 1.35
C PHE A 5 10.88 11.79 1.20
N LEU A 6 9.88 12.27 0.46
CA LEU A 6 8.69 11.46 0.17
C LEU A 6 9.00 10.30 -0.77
N HIS A 7 9.93 10.51 -1.71
CA HIS A 7 10.29 9.49 -2.67
C HIS A 7 11.01 8.29 -2.03
N ARG A 8 11.55 8.45 -0.84
CA ARG A 8 12.21 7.38 -0.09
C ARG A 8 11.23 6.56 0.75
N LYS A 9 10.00 7.03 0.87
CA LYS A 9 8.98 6.32 1.64
C LYS A 9 8.50 5.10 0.88
N LYS A 10 8.21 4.03 1.61
CA LYS A 10 7.62 2.84 1.02
C LYS A 10 6.12 3.02 0.96
N LEU A 11 5.57 2.81 -0.23
CA LEU A 11 4.12 2.87 -0.44
C LEU A 11 3.58 1.46 -0.63
N LEU A 12 2.45 1.18 -0.02
CA LEU A 12 1.73 -0.06 -0.26
C LEU A 12 0.37 0.28 -0.85
N LEU A 13 0.11 -0.23 -2.06
CA LEU A 13 -1.18 -0.08 -2.75
C LEU A 13 -1.97 -1.36 -2.57
N VAL A 14 -3.20 -1.26 -2.10
CA VAL A 14 -4.05 -2.42 -1.88
C VAL A 14 -5.34 -2.26 -2.67
N ASP A 15 -5.53 -3.10 -3.69
CA ASP A 15 -6.71 -3.08 -4.56
C ASP A 15 -6.83 -4.46 -5.20
N ASP A 16 -8.04 -4.91 -5.49
CA ASP A 16 -8.27 -6.23 -6.09
C ASP A 16 -8.21 -6.22 -7.61
N GLU A 17 -7.96 -5.06 -8.23
CA GLU A 17 -7.82 -4.95 -9.69
C GLU A 17 -6.35 -4.82 -10.09
N PRO A 18 -5.75 -5.89 -10.66
CA PRO A 18 -4.33 -5.87 -11.03
C PRO A 18 -3.97 -4.76 -12.03
N ASP A 19 -4.84 -4.48 -12.98
CA ASP A 19 -4.59 -3.43 -13.98
C ASP A 19 -4.51 -2.06 -13.33
N LEU A 20 -5.39 -1.80 -12.35
CA LEU A 20 -5.39 -0.54 -11.62
C LEU A 20 -4.14 -0.42 -10.75
N LEU A 21 -3.76 -1.49 -10.07
CA LEU A 21 -2.53 -1.52 -9.27
C LEU A 21 -1.32 -1.19 -10.13
N LYS A 22 -1.24 -1.81 -11.30
CA LYS A 22 -0.13 -1.58 -12.22
C LYS A 22 -0.09 -0.14 -12.70
N MET A 23 -1.25 0.41 -13.08
CA MET A 23 -1.34 1.78 -13.57
C MET A 23 -0.89 2.78 -12.49
N VAL A 24 -1.42 2.66 -11.29
CA VAL A 24 -1.08 3.57 -10.20
C VAL A 24 0.37 3.40 -9.78
N SER A 25 0.86 2.16 -9.73
CA SER A 25 2.25 1.88 -9.41
C SER A 25 3.20 2.52 -10.43
N ASP A 26 2.87 2.42 -11.72
CA ASP A 26 3.68 3.04 -12.77
C ASP A 26 3.68 4.57 -12.64
N ILE A 27 2.53 5.17 -12.36
CA ILE A 27 2.42 6.62 -12.17
C ILE A 27 3.29 7.07 -11.01
N LEU A 28 3.24 6.37 -9.90
CA LEU A 28 4.02 6.72 -8.71
C LEU A 28 5.53 6.52 -8.94
N SER A 29 5.90 5.45 -9.63
CA SER A 29 7.30 5.21 -9.97
C SER A 29 7.84 6.30 -10.89
N ASP A 30 7.04 6.71 -11.88
CA ASP A 30 7.41 7.80 -12.78
C ASP A 30 7.52 9.13 -12.05
N ALA A 31 6.76 9.32 -10.97
CA ALA A 31 6.83 10.50 -10.14
C ALA A 31 8.04 10.51 -9.20
N GLY A 32 8.81 9.42 -9.17
CA GLY A 32 10.05 9.36 -8.41
C GLY A 32 10.03 8.54 -7.12
N PHE A 33 8.92 7.88 -6.80
CA PHE A 33 8.86 7.02 -5.62
C PHE A 33 9.70 5.76 -5.84
N GLU A 34 10.64 5.51 -4.95
CA GLU A 34 11.61 4.44 -5.11
C GLU A 34 11.03 3.05 -4.83
N THR A 35 10.08 2.96 -3.90
CA THR A 35 9.51 1.67 -3.50
C THR A 35 8.01 1.74 -3.47
N VAL A 36 7.37 1.03 -4.40
CA VAL A 36 5.91 0.91 -4.47
C VAL A 36 5.58 -0.58 -4.43
N LEU A 37 4.92 -0.99 -3.35
CA LEU A 37 4.51 -2.36 -3.12
C LEU A 37 3.03 -2.49 -3.42
N THR A 38 2.59 -3.68 -3.83
CA THR A 38 1.19 -3.91 -4.15
C THR A 38 0.68 -5.17 -3.46
N ALA A 39 -0.62 -5.16 -3.15
CA ALA A 39 -1.32 -6.32 -2.63
C ALA A 39 -2.75 -6.33 -3.18
N ALA A 40 -3.25 -7.50 -3.52
CA ALA A 40 -4.57 -7.63 -4.12
C ALA A 40 -5.62 -8.15 -3.14
N THR A 41 -5.21 -8.59 -1.96
CA THR A 41 -6.11 -9.14 -0.94
C THR A 41 -5.71 -8.64 0.43
N VAL A 42 -6.62 -8.79 1.39
CA VAL A 42 -6.33 -8.46 2.79
C VAL A 42 -5.15 -9.29 3.29
N LYS A 43 -5.14 -10.58 2.97
CA LYS A 43 -4.07 -11.47 3.40
C LYS A 43 -2.71 -11.03 2.88
N GLU A 44 -2.62 -10.72 1.58
CA GLU A 44 -1.38 -10.23 0.99
C GLU A 44 -0.94 -8.91 1.60
N ALA A 45 -1.88 -8.01 1.85
CA ALA A 45 -1.59 -6.70 2.44
C ALA A 45 -1.00 -6.86 3.85
N ILE A 46 -1.56 -7.73 4.66
CA ILE A 46 -1.07 -7.99 6.01
C ILE A 46 0.33 -8.57 5.98
N ILE A 47 0.56 -9.57 5.14
CA ILE A 47 1.88 -10.21 5.01
C ILE A 47 2.91 -9.18 4.54
N THR A 48 2.58 -8.40 3.52
CA THR A 48 3.47 -7.39 2.97
C THR A 48 3.78 -6.29 3.99
N ALA A 49 2.74 -5.80 4.68
CA ALA A 49 2.91 -4.75 5.67
C ALA A 49 3.76 -5.21 6.85
N GLU A 50 3.57 -6.45 7.28
CA GLU A 50 4.35 -7.01 8.39
C GLU A 50 5.82 -7.18 8.00
N LYS A 51 6.07 -7.62 6.77
CA LYS A 51 7.42 -7.87 6.28
C LYS A 51 8.16 -6.60 5.89
N GLU A 52 7.50 -5.72 5.16
CA GLU A 52 8.13 -4.54 4.55
C GLU A 52 7.94 -3.25 5.34
N LYS A 53 6.96 -3.20 6.22
CA LYS A 53 6.67 -2.04 7.07
C LYS A 53 6.57 -0.74 6.26
N PRO A 54 5.56 -0.63 5.38
CA PRO A 54 5.42 0.56 4.54
C PRO A 54 5.15 1.81 5.37
N ASP A 55 5.52 2.95 4.82
CA ASP A 55 5.32 4.24 5.46
C ASP A 55 3.93 4.81 5.18
N LEU A 56 3.37 4.49 4.02
CA LEU A 56 2.04 4.94 3.60
C LEU A 56 1.31 3.80 2.92
N MET A 57 -0.02 3.79 3.07
CA MET A 57 -0.87 2.80 2.39
C MET A 57 -2.03 3.47 1.69
N VAL A 58 -2.34 2.99 0.49
CA VAL A 58 -3.52 3.39 -0.27
C VAL A 58 -4.40 2.15 -0.37
N LEU A 59 -5.57 2.20 0.26
CA LEU A 59 -6.44 1.04 0.43
C LEU A 59 -7.72 1.16 -0.38
N ASP A 60 -8.11 0.06 -1.05
CA ASP A 60 -9.48 -0.12 -1.53
C ASP A 60 -10.29 -0.66 -0.36
N VAL A 61 -11.47 -0.09 -0.13
CA VAL A 61 -12.34 -0.48 0.98
C VAL A 61 -12.92 -1.87 0.78
N MET A 62 -13.20 -2.26 -0.45
CA MET A 62 -13.84 -3.55 -0.77
C MET A 62 -12.83 -4.50 -1.40
N LEU A 63 -12.33 -5.45 -0.61
CA LEU A 63 -11.39 -6.47 -1.05
C LEU A 63 -12.05 -7.84 -1.04
N PRO A 64 -11.55 -8.80 -1.85
CA PRO A 64 -12.20 -10.10 -1.99
C PRO A 64 -12.26 -10.94 -0.71
N ASP A 65 -11.29 -10.78 0.18
CA ASP A 65 -11.22 -11.55 1.43
C ASP A 65 -11.47 -10.70 2.69
N GLY A 66 -12.07 -9.53 2.51
CA GLY A 66 -12.38 -8.62 3.60
C GLY A 66 -12.58 -7.21 3.10
N ASP A 67 -12.73 -6.26 3.98
CA ASP A 67 -12.84 -4.86 3.61
C ASP A 67 -11.64 -4.05 4.10
N GLY A 68 -11.47 -2.85 3.53
CA GLY A 68 -10.35 -1.99 3.87
C GLY A 68 -10.38 -1.50 5.32
N PHE A 69 -11.56 -1.39 5.92
CA PHE A 69 -11.68 -0.97 7.31
C PHE A 69 -11.17 -2.05 8.26
N SER A 70 -11.52 -3.31 8.01
CA SER A 70 -11.02 -4.43 8.79
C SER A 70 -9.51 -4.56 8.65
N LEU A 71 -8.99 -4.37 7.43
CA LEU A 71 -7.57 -4.41 7.18
C LEU A 71 -6.84 -3.32 7.97
N MET A 72 -7.33 -2.08 7.94
CA MET A 72 -6.73 -0.99 8.71
C MET A 72 -6.67 -1.31 10.19
N LYS A 73 -7.73 -1.89 10.73
CA LYS A 73 -7.80 -2.25 12.14
C LYS A 73 -6.75 -3.29 12.49
N GLN A 74 -6.55 -4.30 11.64
CA GLN A 74 -5.54 -5.32 11.86
C GLN A 74 -4.12 -4.75 11.75
N LEU A 75 -3.89 -3.91 10.77
CA LEU A 75 -2.57 -3.32 10.54
C LEU A 75 -2.13 -2.43 11.68
N ARG A 76 -3.05 -1.77 12.36
CA ARG A 76 -2.74 -0.90 13.50
C ARG A 76 -2.24 -1.66 14.72
N THR A 77 -2.36 -2.98 14.72
CA THR A 77 -1.81 -3.79 15.81
C THR A 77 -0.29 -3.89 15.75
N PHE A 78 0.32 -3.63 14.59
CA PHE A 78 1.77 -3.73 14.43
C PHE A 78 2.39 -2.61 13.59
N THR A 79 1.63 -1.60 13.21
CA THR A 79 2.15 -0.46 12.46
C THR A 79 1.34 0.79 12.77
N ASN A 80 1.99 1.96 12.69
CA ASN A 80 1.35 3.26 12.86
C ASN A 80 1.14 3.98 11.53
N VAL A 81 1.12 3.26 10.44
CA VAL A 81 0.92 3.84 9.11
C VAL A 81 -0.50 4.41 9.00
N PRO A 82 -0.66 5.68 8.55
CA PRO A 82 -1.98 6.29 8.36
C PRO A 82 -2.76 5.69 7.20
#